data_2a33f36004b3b5eb6f3bfd005e31aff6
#
_entry.id   2a33f36004b3b5eb6f3bfd005e31aff6
#
_cell.length_a   1.000
_cell.length_b   1.000
_cell.length_c   1.000
_cell.angle_alpha   90.00
_cell.angle_beta   90.00
_cell.angle_gamma   90.00
#
_symmetry.space_group_name_H-M   'P 1'
#
loop_
_entity.id
_entity.type
_entity.pdbx_description
1 polymer ?
#
loop_
_entity_poly.entity_id
_entity_poly.type
_entity_poly.pdbx_seq_one_letter_code
_entity_poly.pdbx_strand_id
1 'polypeptide(L)'
;MILTITMNPSIDISYPLAEFKLDTVNRVRNARKTAGGKGLNVTRILKQLDADVVASGLIGGFLGEEIKKDLDQTKIDHDFLPISGETRNCIAVLHGGQQTEILESGPVITKEEAAAFLEHFEQLAKRASIISFSGSLPEGLSVDFYSQMLQRCEGKPVVLDCSGEALKEVLKGDAKPHLIKPNTEELAGLLEKPISTNTVELKAALSDSIFDGIERIVISMGDEGAFAKHFDKFYRVMIPKIAVVNPVGSGDATVAGLTDAIEKGFSDEAILKQGNVLGMLNAQEATTGYVELANYQTLFDQIKVEEV
;
A
#
# COMPACT_ATOMS: atom_id res chain seq x y z
N MET A 1 12.35 -12.05 -7.12
CA MET A 1 12.22 -10.58 -7.24
C MET A 1 10.77 -10.19 -6.99
N ILE A 2 10.52 -9.29 -6.05
CA ILE A 2 9.20 -8.66 -5.79
C ILE A 2 9.07 -7.44 -6.71
N LEU A 3 7.96 -7.31 -7.43
CA LEU A 3 7.66 -6.13 -8.24
C LEU A 3 6.61 -5.27 -7.52
N THR A 4 6.94 -4.02 -7.22
CA THR A 4 6.00 -3.06 -6.63
C THR A 4 5.58 -2.03 -7.67
N ILE A 5 4.27 -1.78 -7.76
CA ILE A 5 3.69 -0.85 -8.73
C ILE A 5 3.04 0.33 -8.01
N THR A 6 3.45 1.53 -8.39
CA THR A 6 2.86 2.80 -7.97
C THR A 6 2.41 3.59 -9.18
N MET A 7 1.11 3.55 -9.49
CA MET A 7 0.60 4.20 -10.71
C MET A 7 0.56 5.72 -10.63
N ASN A 8 0.42 6.27 -9.41
CA ASN A 8 0.34 7.71 -9.18
C ASN A 8 1.32 8.15 -8.06
N PRO A 9 2.64 7.98 -8.28
CA PRO A 9 3.65 8.36 -7.30
C PRO A 9 3.66 9.87 -7.06
N SER A 10 4.35 10.30 -6.01
CA SER A 10 4.45 11.69 -5.60
C SER A 10 5.82 12.02 -5.01
N ILE A 11 6.14 13.29 -4.89
CA ILE A 11 7.08 13.75 -3.88
C ILE A 11 6.28 14.07 -2.62
N ASP A 12 6.47 13.27 -1.57
CA ASP A 12 5.84 13.49 -0.28
C ASP A 12 6.63 14.54 0.50
N ILE A 13 5.94 15.63 0.84
CA ILE A 13 6.53 16.79 1.52
C ILE A 13 5.93 16.91 2.91
N SER A 14 6.77 16.81 3.93
CA SER A 14 6.35 17.01 5.33
C SER A 14 6.76 18.39 5.83
N TYR A 15 5.79 19.17 6.31
CA TYR A 15 5.96 20.50 6.87
C TYR A 15 5.66 20.48 8.37
N PRO A 16 6.67 20.29 9.24
CA PRO A 16 6.47 20.39 10.67
C PRO A 16 6.30 21.85 11.12
N LEU A 17 5.18 22.13 11.79
CA LEU A 17 4.81 23.43 12.35
C LEU A 17 4.36 23.25 13.79
N ALA A 18 4.67 24.21 14.69
CA ALA A 18 4.08 24.24 16.01
C ALA A 18 2.56 24.49 15.95
N GLU A 19 2.14 25.36 15.04
CA GLU A 19 0.78 25.75 14.78
C GLU A 19 0.61 26.05 13.29
N PHE A 20 -0.47 25.56 12.67
CA PHE A 20 -0.85 25.94 11.31
C PHE A 20 -1.92 27.03 11.35
N LYS A 21 -1.59 28.18 10.79
CA LYS A 21 -2.47 29.37 10.80
C LYS A 21 -3.02 29.64 9.41
N LEU A 22 -4.32 29.83 9.33
CA LEU A 22 -4.99 30.28 8.12
C LEU A 22 -4.78 31.78 7.89
N ASP A 23 -4.89 32.21 6.64
CA ASP A 23 -4.81 33.62 6.22
C ASP A 23 -3.53 34.34 6.67
N THR A 24 -2.41 33.62 6.76
CA THR A 24 -1.10 34.20 7.10
C THR A 24 0.04 33.37 6.56
N VAL A 25 1.26 33.88 6.72
CA VAL A 25 2.49 33.17 6.30
C VAL A 25 2.92 32.16 7.36
N ASN A 26 2.93 30.91 7.02
CA ASN A 26 3.53 29.83 7.81
C ASN A 26 4.94 29.57 7.28
N ARG A 27 5.98 29.66 8.13
CA ARG A 27 7.37 29.43 7.74
C ARG A 27 7.85 28.08 8.26
N VAL A 28 8.19 27.19 7.32
CA VAL A 28 8.72 25.85 7.63
C VAL A 28 10.25 25.89 7.54
N ARG A 29 10.93 25.38 8.58
CA ARG A 29 12.41 25.35 8.61
C ARG A 29 12.99 23.99 8.23
N ASN A 30 12.31 22.91 8.57
CA ASN A 30 12.80 21.54 8.42
C ASN A 30 11.85 20.73 7.52
N ALA A 31 11.62 21.22 6.29
CA ALA A 31 10.86 20.45 5.32
C ALA A 31 11.60 19.15 4.95
N ARG A 32 10.88 18.04 4.95
CA ARG A 32 11.40 16.76 4.46
C ARG A 32 10.70 16.43 3.15
N LYS A 33 11.47 15.95 2.18
CA LYS A 33 10.95 15.50 0.88
C LYS A 33 11.45 14.10 0.62
N THR A 34 10.57 13.21 0.21
CA THR A 34 10.89 11.80 -0.10
C THR A 34 10.08 11.35 -1.32
N ALA A 35 10.61 10.40 -2.08
CA ALA A 35 9.81 9.68 -3.06
C ALA A 35 8.60 9.06 -2.35
N GLY A 36 7.40 9.29 -2.84
CA GLY A 36 6.15 8.98 -2.15
C GLY A 36 5.14 8.25 -3.01
N GLY A 37 4.00 7.96 -2.38
CA GLY A 37 2.95 7.10 -2.89
C GLY A 37 2.99 5.72 -2.22
N LYS A 38 1.81 5.11 -2.05
CA LYS A 38 1.66 3.85 -1.29
C LYS A 38 2.63 2.76 -1.73
N GLY A 39 2.75 2.50 -3.04
CA GLY A 39 3.64 1.46 -3.55
C GLY A 39 5.12 1.74 -3.27
N LEU A 40 5.57 3.01 -3.27
CA LEU A 40 6.93 3.36 -2.89
C LEU A 40 7.17 3.23 -1.39
N ASN A 41 6.16 3.44 -0.55
CA ASN A 41 6.23 3.11 0.87
C ASN A 41 6.43 1.59 1.06
N VAL A 42 5.63 0.77 0.36
CA VAL A 42 5.80 -0.71 0.32
C VAL A 42 7.21 -1.08 -0.11
N THR A 43 7.71 -0.48 -1.20
CA THR A 43 9.07 -0.74 -1.73
C THR A 43 10.15 -0.47 -0.67
N ARG A 44 10.09 0.68 0.01
CA ARG A 44 11.09 1.05 1.03
C ARG A 44 11.11 0.07 2.21
N ILE A 45 9.95 -0.39 2.65
CA ILE A 45 9.85 -1.40 3.72
C ILE A 45 10.43 -2.74 3.24
N LEU A 46 10.07 -3.19 2.04
CA LEU A 46 10.64 -4.41 1.46
C LEU A 46 12.17 -4.35 1.36
N LYS A 47 12.70 -3.19 0.98
CA LYS A 47 14.16 -2.98 0.93
C LYS A 47 14.82 -3.08 2.31
N GLN A 48 14.15 -2.58 3.37
CA GLN A 48 14.63 -2.71 4.75
C GLN A 48 14.59 -4.16 5.27
N LEU A 49 13.75 -5.02 4.66
CA LEU A 49 13.71 -6.47 4.90
C LEU A 49 14.73 -7.25 4.04
N ASP A 50 15.64 -6.55 3.36
CA ASP A 50 16.62 -7.12 2.42
C ASP A 50 15.98 -7.93 1.26
N ALA A 51 14.73 -7.61 0.90
CA ALA A 51 14.06 -8.25 -0.22
C ALA A 51 14.66 -7.81 -1.56
N ASP A 52 14.70 -8.72 -2.53
CA ASP A 52 15.00 -8.43 -3.93
C ASP A 52 13.76 -7.75 -4.56
N VAL A 53 13.73 -6.42 -4.57
CA VAL A 53 12.58 -5.61 -4.96
C VAL A 53 12.91 -4.63 -6.07
N VAL A 54 12.01 -4.50 -7.03
CA VAL A 54 12.04 -3.50 -8.11
C VAL A 54 10.77 -2.65 -8.04
N ALA A 55 10.94 -1.33 -8.03
CA ALA A 55 9.83 -0.38 -8.10
C ALA A 55 9.52 0.00 -9.55
N SER A 56 8.24 0.09 -9.90
CA SER A 56 7.79 0.57 -11.21
C SER A 56 6.48 1.37 -11.10
N GLY A 57 6.11 2.00 -12.20
CA GLY A 57 4.92 2.84 -12.32
C GLY A 57 5.12 3.92 -13.38
N LEU A 58 4.39 5.02 -13.24
CA LEU A 58 4.43 6.17 -14.14
C LEU A 58 5.09 7.36 -13.46
N ILE A 59 6.11 7.94 -14.07
CA ILE A 59 6.74 9.17 -13.57
C ILE A 59 7.06 10.12 -14.72
N GLY A 60 7.04 11.42 -14.44
CA GLY A 60 7.39 12.43 -15.45
C GLY A 60 7.89 13.73 -14.85
N GLY A 61 8.52 14.53 -15.68
CA GLY A 61 9.05 15.83 -15.34
C GLY A 61 10.18 15.84 -14.32
N PHE A 62 10.40 16.97 -13.68
CA PHE A 62 11.47 17.15 -12.69
C PHE A 62 11.22 16.35 -11.40
N LEU A 63 9.97 16.25 -10.97
CA LEU A 63 9.62 15.48 -9.75
C LEU A 63 9.78 13.98 -9.99
N GLY A 64 9.54 13.49 -11.21
CA GLY A 64 9.83 12.11 -11.58
C GLY A 64 11.33 11.79 -11.51
N GLU A 65 12.20 12.69 -11.98
CA GLU A 65 13.66 12.52 -11.85
C GLU A 65 14.11 12.60 -10.38
N GLU A 66 13.47 13.42 -9.55
CA GLU A 66 13.76 13.45 -8.11
C GLU A 66 13.39 12.14 -7.41
N ILE A 67 12.27 11.49 -7.83
CA ILE A 67 11.92 10.14 -7.35
C ILE A 67 13.04 9.14 -7.69
N LYS A 68 13.50 9.08 -8.94
CA LYS A 68 14.60 8.17 -9.33
C LYS A 68 15.83 8.39 -8.48
N LYS A 69 16.22 9.65 -8.31
CA LYS A 69 17.39 10.02 -7.52
C LYS A 69 17.28 9.60 -6.05
N ASP A 70 16.09 9.72 -5.43
CA ASP A 70 15.83 9.25 -4.06
C ASP A 70 15.96 7.72 -3.96
N LEU A 71 15.42 6.99 -4.94
CA LEU A 71 15.54 5.55 -5.02
C LEU A 71 16.98 5.09 -5.25
N ASP A 72 17.74 5.77 -6.12
CA ASP A 72 19.17 5.51 -6.34
C ASP A 72 19.98 5.70 -5.06
N GLN A 73 19.71 6.78 -4.29
CA GLN A 73 20.39 7.05 -3.02
C GLN A 73 20.12 5.98 -1.98
N THR A 74 18.92 5.41 -1.99
CA THR A 74 18.52 4.31 -1.10
C THR A 74 18.82 2.93 -1.67
N LYS A 75 19.46 2.86 -2.84
CA LYS A 75 19.84 1.61 -3.55
C LYS A 75 18.64 0.70 -3.81
N ILE A 76 17.53 1.29 -4.18
CA ILE A 76 16.32 0.59 -4.61
C ILE A 76 16.34 0.51 -6.13
N ASP A 77 16.32 -0.70 -6.67
CA ASP A 77 16.21 -0.93 -8.09
C ASP A 77 14.84 -0.48 -8.60
N HIS A 78 14.81 0.20 -9.74
CA HIS A 78 13.57 0.74 -10.29
C HIS A 78 13.57 0.76 -11.82
N ASP A 79 12.37 0.65 -12.38
CA ASP A 79 12.15 0.67 -13.83
C ASP A 79 10.77 1.30 -14.11
N PHE A 80 10.73 2.63 -14.17
CA PHE A 80 9.51 3.41 -14.40
C PHE A 80 9.33 3.76 -15.87
N LEU A 81 8.09 3.75 -16.34
CA LEU A 81 7.77 4.31 -17.65
C LEU A 81 7.73 5.86 -17.54
N PRO A 82 8.50 6.58 -18.37
CA PRO A 82 8.41 8.03 -18.41
C PRO A 82 7.13 8.49 -19.12
N ILE A 83 6.48 9.51 -18.57
CA ILE A 83 5.29 10.15 -19.12
C ILE A 83 5.54 11.63 -19.40
N SER A 84 4.68 12.24 -20.21
CA SER A 84 4.77 13.66 -20.59
C SER A 84 4.36 14.63 -19.48
N GLY A 85 3.45 14.19 -18.59
CA GLY A 85 2.96 14.97 -17.46
C GLY A 85 3.95 15.03 -16.31
N GLU A 86 3.88 16.09 -15.48
CA GLU A 86 4.70 16.23 -14.27
C GLU A 86 4.17 15.32 -13.16
N THR A 87 5.04 14.60 -12.49
CA THR A 87 4.73 13.88 -11.24
C THR A 87 4.23 14.88 -10.18
N ARG A 88 3.32 14.46 -9.31
CA ARG A 88 2.65 15.32 -8.33
C ARG A 88 3.43 15.49 -7.02
N ASN A 89 3.04 16.49 -6.25
CA ASN A 89 3.39 16.61 -4.84
C ASN A 89 2.25 16.13 -3.95
N CYS A 90 2.59 15.60 -2.78
CA CYS A 90 1.67 15.37 -1.68
C CYS A 90 2.24 16.04 -0.43
N ILE A 91 1.51 17.00 0.14
CA ILE A 91 2.00 17.81 1.24
C ILE A 91 1.27 17.40 2.52
N ALA A 92 2.01 17.06 3.56
CA ALA A 92 1.51 16.84 4.90
C ALA A 92 1.99 17.97 5.82
N VAL A 93 1.05 18.77 6.32
CA VAL A 93 1.30 19.80 7.34
C VAL A 93 1.09 19.16 8.71
N LEU A 94 2.17 18.98 9.47
CA LEU A 94 2.15 18.42 10.83
C LEU A 94 2.08 19.56 11.84
N HIS A 95 1.02 19.64 12.64
CA HIS A 95 0.81 20.75 13.58
C HIS A 95 -0.02 20.33 14.80
N GLY A 96 0.42 20.74 16.00
CA GLY A 96 -0.36 20.51 17.22
C GLY A 96 -0.79 19.05 17.47
N GLY A 97 0.00 18.08 17.05
CA GLY A 97 -0.35 16.63 17.11
C GLY A 97 -1.36 16.17 16.07
N GLN A 98 -1.70 17.02 15.08
CA GLN A 98 -2.59 16.75 13.97
C GLN A 98 -1.83 16.78 12.64
N GLN A 99 -2.44 16.22 11.59
CA GLN A 99 -1.95 16.25 10.23
C GLN A 99 -3.04 16.80 9.29
N THR A 100 -2.66 17.76 8.45
CA THR A 100 -3.50 18.26 7.36
C THR A 100 -2.81 17.97 6.04
N GLU A 101 -3.50 17.32 5.12
CA GLU A 101 -2.93 16.92 3.82
C GLU A 101 -3.46 17.78 2.68
N ILE A 102 -2.57 18.11 1.74
CA ILE A 102 -2.89 18.75 0.47
C ILE A 102 -2.32 17.83 -0.61
N LEU A 103 -3.19 17.13 -1.32
CA LEU A 103 -2.82 16.12 -2.29
C LEU A 103 -3.15 16.62 -3.69
N GLU A 104 -2.15 16.72 -4.55
CA GLU A 104 -2.36 16.98 -5.98
C GLU A 104 -2.94 15.73 -6.66
N SER A 105 -3.80 15.91 -7.67
CA SER A 105 -4.40 14.80 -8.43
C SER A 105 -3.35 13.98 -9.20
N GLY A 106 -2.28 14.61 -9.63
CA GLY A 106 -1.25 14.04 -10.50
C GLY A 106 -1.50 14.33 -11.98
N PRO A 107 -0.65 13.79 -12.85
CA PRO A 107 -0.74 14.00 -14.29
C PRO A 107 -1.94 13.27 -14.90
N VAL A 108 -2.42 13.78 -16.03
CA VAL A 108 -3.41 13.08 -16.86
C VAL A 108 -2.65 12.17 -17.83
N ILE A 109 -2.92 10.88 -17.77
CA ILE A 109 -2.25 9.87 -18.60
C ILE A 109 -2.96 9.74 -19.94
N THR A 110 -2.20 9.79 -21.03
CA THR A 110 -2.73 9.58 -22.38
C THR A 110 -3.01 8.10 -22.64
N LYS A 111 -3.81 7.81 -23.67
CA LYS A 111 -4.09 6.42 -24.06
C LYS A 111 -2.83 5.70 -24.54
N GLU A 112 -1.93 6.40 -25.18
CA GLU A 112 -0.65 5.91 -25.66
C GLU A 112 0.28 5.55 -24.49
N GLU A 113 0.37 6.40 -23.49
CA GLU A 113 1.13 6.12 -22.25
C GLU A 113 0.54 4.95 -21.47
N ALA A 114 -0.78 4.87 -21.38
CA ALA A 114 -1.48 3.75 -20.76
C ALA A 114 -1.16 2.41 -21.45
N ALA A 115 -1.24 2.39 -22.80
CA ALA A 115 -0.91 1.21 -23.58
C ALA A 115 0.57 0.83 -23.43
N ALA A 116 1.47 1.80 -23.54
CA ALA A 116 2.90 1.58 -23.37
C ALA A 116 3.23 1.04 -21.96
N PHE A 117 2.54 1.52 -20.92
CA PHE A 117 2.73 0.99 -19.58
C PHE A 117 2.28 -0.47 -19.45
N LEU A 118 1.18 -0.88 -20.04
CA LEU A 118 0.74 -2.27 -20.02
C LEU A 118 1.77 -3.21 -20.68
N GLU A 119 2.40 -2.78 -21.77
CA GLU A 119 3.47 -3.54 -22.44
C GLU A 119 4.73 -3.61 -21.57
N HIS A 120 5.14 -2.48 -21.01
CA HIS A 120 6.28 -2.38 -20.08
C HIS A 120 6.06 -3.25 -18.83
N PHE A 121 4.89 -3.14 -18.21
CA PHE A 121 4.50 -3.93 -17.04
C PHE A 121 4.56 -5.44 -17.33
N GLU A 122 4.07 -5.89 -18.48
CA GLU A 122 4.09 -7.30 -18.85
C GLU A 122 5.51 -7.87 -18.88
N GLN A 123 6.50 -7.10 -19.37
CA GLN A 123 7.90 -7.53 -19.36
C GLN A 123 8.47 -7.64 -17.93
N LEU A 124 8.09 -6.72 -17.04
CA LEU A 124 8.49 -6.78 -15.64
C LEU A 124 7.82 -7.93 -14.90
N ALA A 125 6.53 -8.12 -15.12
CA ALA A 125 5.74 -9.17 -14.47
C ALA A 125 6.29 -10.58 -14.77
N LYS A 126 6.81 -10.84 -15.97
CA LYS A 126 7.46 -12.11 -16.33
C LYS A 126 8.63 -12.46 -15.40
N ARG A 127 9.34 -11.47 -14.90
CA ARG A 127 10.53 -11.63 -14.03
C ARG A 127 10.16 -11.71 -12.54
N ALA A 128 8.97 -11.28 -12.18
CA ALA A 128 8.53 -11.23 -10.79
C ALA A 128 8.14 -12.62 -10.25
N SER A 129 8.42 -12.87 -8.97
CA SER A 129 7.87 -13.99 -8.20
C SER A 129 6.52 -13.64 -7.57
N ILE A 130 6.33 -12.38 -7.18
CA ILE A 130 5.12 -11.79 -6.64
C ILE A 130 5.04 -10.31 -7.03
N ILE A 131 3.84 -9.78 -7.15
CA ILE A 131 3.60 -8.40 -7.55
C ILE A 131 2.74 -7.70 -6.50
N SER A 132 3.09 -6.46 -6.14
CA SER A 132 2.27 -5.62 -5.26
C SER A 132 1.79 -4.39 -6.02
N PHE A 133 0.47 -4.21 -6.12
CA PHE A 133 -0.15 -2.99 -6.63
C PHE A 133 -0.65 -2.16 -5.45
N SER A 134 -0.23 -0.92 -5.33
CA SER A 134 -0.65 -0.08 -4.22
C SER A 134 -0.91 1.37 -4.63
N GLY A 135 -2.05 1.89 -4.17
CA GLY A 135 -2.44 3.28 -4.36
C GLY A 135 -3.51 3.51 -5.41
N SER A 136 -3.78 4.77 -5.69
CA SER A 136 -4.78 5.23 -6.66
C SER A 136 -4.24 5.21 -8.08
N LEU A 137 -5.17 5.15 -9.04
CA LEU A 137 -4.89 5.41 -10.44
C LEU A 137 -4.88 6.93 -10.69
N PRO A 138 -3.96 7.46 -11.51
CA PRO A 138 -4.01 8.84 -11.98
C PRO A 138 -5.16 9.06 -12.98
N GLU A 139 -5.53 10.32 -13.19
CA GLU A 139 -6.50 10.69 -14.24
C GLU A 139 -6.05 10.21 -15.62
N GLY A 140 -7.00 9.91 -16.51
CA GLY A 140 -6.74 9.40 -17.87
C GLY A 140 -6.62 7.88 -17.96
N LEU A 141 -6.30 7.18 -16.89
CA LEU A 141 -6.42 5.73 -16.83
C LEU A 141 -7.88 5.32 -16.59
N SER A 142 -8.31 4.24 -17.26
CA SER A 142 -9.64 3.67 -17.03
C SER A 142 -9.73 3.06 -15.64
N VAL A 143 -10.92 3.08 -15.05
CA VAL A 143 -11.16 2.54 -13.69
C VAL A 143 -10.82 1.05 -13.57
N ASP A 144 -10.89 0.28 -14.68
CA ASP A 144 -10.54 -1.13 -14.79
C ASP A 144 -9.04 -1.38 -15.06
N PHE A 145 -8.19 -0.35 -15.00
CA PHE A 145 -6.78 -0.49 -15.38
C PHE A 145 -6.04 -1.54 -14.55
N TYR A 146 -6.32 -1.65 -13.25
CA TYR A 146 -5.77 -2.72 -12.42
C TYR A 146 -6.26 -4.11 -12.86
N SER A 147 -7.49 -4.24 -13.34
CA SER A 147 -7.99 -5.50 -13.90
C SER A 147 -7.25 -5.86 -15.20
N GLN A 148 -6.95 -4.87 -16.05
CA GLN A 148 -6.14 -5.09 -17.26
C GLN A 148 -4.71 -5.52 -16.94
N MET A 149 -4.13 -4.99 -15.86
CA MET A 149 -2.81 -5.42 -15.37
C MET A 149 -2.86 -6.84 -14.79
N LEU A 150 -3.89 -7.18 -13.99
CA LEU A 150 -4.07 -8.52 -13.41
C LEU A 150 -4.12 -9.60 -14.49
N GLN A 151 -4.80 -9.35 -15.63
CA GLN A 151 -4.84 -10.26 -16.77
C GLN A 151 -3.46 -10.56 -17.37
N ARG A 152 -2.47 -9.67 -17.16
CA ARG A 152 -1.09 -9.79 -17.66
C ARG A 152 -0.13 -10.41 -16.65
N CYS A 153 -0.60 -10.73 -15.45
CA CYS A 153 0.25 -11.32 -14.40
C CYS A 153 0.56 -12.82 -14.59
N GLU A 154 -0.02 -13.48 -15.61
CA GLU A 154 0.24 -14.88 -15.96
C GLU A 154 0.16 -15.85 -14.76
N GLY A 155 -0.83 -15.66 -13.87
CA GLY A 155 -1.03 -16.48 -12.67
C GLY A 155 -0.05 -16.22 -11.53
N LYS A 156 0.79 -15.20 -11.62
CA LYS A 156 1.66 -14.76 -10.51
C LYS A 156 0.82 -14.25 -9.34
N PRO A 157 1.24 -14.50 -8.09
CA PRO A 157 0.56 -13.92 -6.93
C PRO A 157 0.58 -12.40 -6.99
N VAL A 158 -0.57 -11.77 -6.76
CA VAL A 158 -0.70 -10.31 -6.69
C VAL A 158 -1.30 -9.91 -5.36
N VAL A 159 -0.63 -8.99 -4.65
CA VAL A 159 -1.15 -8.29 -3.48
C VAL A 159 -1.65 -6.92 -3.93
N LEU A 160 -2.93 -6.63 -3.72
CA LEU A 160 -3.57 -5.39 -4.16
C LEU A 160 -4.05 -4.57 -2.97
N ASP A 161 -3.58 -3.32 -2.87
CA ASP A 161 -4.05 -2.31 -1.92
C ASP A 161 -4.51 -1.06 -2.68
N CYS A 162 -5.71 -1.10 -3.17
CA CYS A 162 -6.42 0.05 -3.73
C CYS A 162 -7.82 0.14 -3.15
N SER A 163 -8.51 1.24 -3.38
CA SER A 163 -9.83 1.52 -2.81
C SER A 163 -10.79 2.09 -3.86
N GLY A 164 -12.03 2.30 -3.45
CA GLY A 164 -13.07 2.94 -4.26
C GLY A 164 -13.44 2.13 -5.51
N GLU A 165 -13.75 2.84 -6.59
CA GLU A 165 -14.25 2.24 -7.82
C GLU A 165 -13.22 1.30 -8.50
N ALA A 166 -11.93 1.59 -8.38
CA ALA A 166 -10.90 0.71 -8.95
C ALA A 166 -10.92 -0.69 -8.30
N LEU A 167 -11.10 -0.77 -6.97
CA LEU A 167 -11.24 -2.04 -6.29
C LEU A 167 -12.55 -2.75 -6.67
N LYS A 168 -13.66 -2.01 -6.74
CA LYS A 168 -14.95 -2.57 -7.20
C LYS A 168 -14.85 -3.19 -8.59
N GLU A 169 -14.15 -2.55 -9.53
CA GLU A 169 -13.94 -3.09 -10.88
C GLU A 169 -13.05 -4.34 -10.88
N VAL A 170 -12.01 -4.37 -10.05
CA VAL A 170 -11.20 -5.59 -9.86
C VAL A 170 -12.04 -6.74 -9.33
N LEU A 171 -12.93 -6.46 -8.36
CA LEU A 171 -13.79 -7.48 -7.77
C LEU A 171 -14.83 -8.03 -8.76
N LYS A 172 -15.25 -7.27 -9.78
CA LYS A 172 -16.15 -7.73 -10.86
C LYS A 172 -15.41 -8.54 -11.93
N GLY A 173 -14.12 -8.29 -12.15
CA GLY A 173 -13.32 -8.93 -13.19
C GLY A 173 -13.08 -10.42 -12.96
N ASP A 174 -12.72 -11.16 -14.01
CA ASP A 174 -12.39 -12.60 -13.95
C ASP A 174 -11.00 -12.85 -13.34
N ALA A 175 -10.02 -11.99 -13.66
CA ALA A 175 -8.69 -12.06 -13.07
C ALA A 175 -8.71 -11.46 -11.67
N LYS A 176 -8.41 -12.26 -10.65
CA LYS A 176 -8.45 -11.85 -9.24
C LYS A 176 -7.04 -11.69 -8.67
N PRO A 177 -6.81 -10.72 -7.77
CA PRO A 177 -5.59 -10.69 -6.98
C PRO A 177 -5.56 -11.86 -5.98
N HIS A 178 -4.36 -12.30 -5.63
CA HIS A 178 -4.15 -13.33 -4.61
C HIS A 178 -4.54 -12.82 -3.22
N LEU A 179 -4.25 -11.53 -2.92
CA LEU A 179 -4.60 -10.89 -1.67
C LEU A 179 -5.11 -9.48 -1.88
N ILE A 180 -6.16 -9.09 -1.15
CA ILE A 180 -6.57 -7.70 -0.97
C ILE A 180 -6.51 -7.31 0.51
N LYS A 181 -6.21 -6.01 0.78
CA LYS A 181 -6.13 -5.49 2.15
C LYS A 181 -6.97 -4.22 2.35
N PRO A 182 -8.27 -4.26 2.38
CA PRO A 182 -9.07 -3.11 2.79
C PRO A 182 -9.00 -2.86 4.30
N ASN A 183 -9.31 -1.64 4.72
CA ASN A 183 -9.63 -1.34 6.11
C ASN A 183 -11.15 -1.47 6.34
N THR A 184 -11.60 -1.26 7.59
CA THR A 184 -13.03 -1.39 7.95
C THR A 184 -13.94 -0.40 7.21
N GLU A 185 -13.47 0.83 6.94
CA GLU A 185 -14.23 1.84 6.21
C GLU A 185 -14.33 1.50 4.72
N GLU A 186 -13.23 1.03 4.13
CA GLU A 186 -13.20 0.56 2.74
C GLU A 186 -14.08 -0.68 2.56
N LEU A 187 -14.06 -1.62 3.50
CA LEU A 187 -14.96 -2.78 3.49
C LEU A 187 -16.42 -2.35 3.58
N ALA A 188 -16.77 -1.43 4.47
CA ALA A 188 -18.11 -0.89 4.60
C ALA A 188 -18.56 -0.19 3.31
N GLY A 189 -17.67 0.56 2.65
CA GLY A 189 -17.92 1.18 1.35
C GLY A 189 -18.09 0.20 0.20
N LEU A 190 -17.38 -0.93 0.21
CA LEU A 190 -17.55 -2.00 -0.79
C LEU A 190 -18.90 -2.69 -0.66
N LEU A 191 -19.32 -2.98 0.56
CA LEU A 191 -20.55 -3.69 0.87
C LEU A 191 -21.77 -2.76 1.02
N GLU A 192 -21.57 -1.45 0.91
CA GLU A 192 -22.60 -0.41 1.03
C GLU A 192 -23.44 -0.52 2.32
N LYS A 193 -22.80 -0.97 3.40
CA LYS A 193 -23.41 -1.14 4.74
C LYS A 193 -22.39 -0.92 5.85
N PRO A 194 -22.82 -0.46 7.04
CA PRO A 194 -21.94 -0.41 8.21
C PRO A 194 -21.45 -1.81 8.56
N ILE A 195 -20.18 -1.92 8.95
CA ILE A 195 -19.57 -3.18 9.40
C ILE A 195 -18.96 -2.94 10.77
N SER A 196 -19.34 -3.77 11.76
CA SER A 196 -18.66 -3.78 13.05
C SER A 196 -17.44 -4.71 13.02
N THR A 197 -16.57 -4.56 14.01
CA THR A 197 -15.35 -5.37 14.14
C THR A 197 -15.58 -6.71 14.87
N ASN A 198 -16.85 -7.10 15.11
CA ASN A 198 -17.13 -8.40 15.72
C ASN A 198 -16.93 -9.55 14.71
N THR A 199 -16.48 -10.68 15.22
CA THR A 199 -16.13 -11.86 14.41
C THR A 199 -17.28 -12.36 13.53
N VAL A 200 -18.53 -12.35 14.03
CA VAL A 200 -19.68 -12.89 13.28
C VAL A 200 -19.98 -12.02 12.05
N GLU A 201 -20.01 -10.69 12.22
CA GLU A 201 -20.25 -9.76 11.11
C GLU A 201 -19.10 -9.77 10.10
N LEU A 202 -17.84 -9.82 10.57
CA LEU A 202 -16.68 -9.89 9.68
C LEU A 202 -16.67 -11.20 8.87
N LYS A 203 -17.00 -12.33 9.47
CA LYS A 203 -17.16 -13.60 8.72
C LYS A 203 -18.26 -13.48 7.66
N ALA A 204 -19.43 -12.97 8.03
CA ALA A 204 -20.52 -12.78 7.09
C ALA A 204 -20.15 -11.81 5.96
N ALA A 205 -19.43 -10.71 6.28
CA ALA A 205 -18.95 -9.75 5.31
C ALA A 205 -17.96 -10.37 4.33
N LEU A 206 -16.97 -11.13 4.81
CA LEU A 206 -15.95 -11.75 3.94
C LEU A 206 -16.45 -13.01 3.22
N SER A 207 -17.66 -13.47 3.52
CA SER A 207 -18.35 -14.54 2.79
C SER A 207 -19.28 -14.00 1.71
N ASP A 208 -19.35 -12.69 1.50
CA ASP A 208 -20.13 -12.09 0.42
C ASP A 208 -19.54 -12.47 -0.95
N SER A 209 -20.41 -12.75 -1.91
CA SER A 209 -20.05 -13.23 -3.24
C SER A 209 -19.18 -12.23 -4.06
N ILE A 210 -19.16 -10.96 -3.68
CA ILE A 210 -18.29 -9.97 -4.32
C ILE A 210 -16.79 -10.33 -4.17
N PHE A 211 -16.44 -11.14 -3.15
CA PHE A 211 -15.08 -11.59 -2.89
C PHE A 211 -14.77 -12.98 -3.48
N ASP A 212 -15.67 -13.56 -4.26
CA ASP A 212 -15.43 -14.86 -4.88
C ASP A 212 -14.17 -14.82 -5.76
N GLY A 213 -13.36 -15.86 -5.64
CA GLY A 213 -12.09 -15.98 -6.35
C GLY A 213 -10.90 -15.26 -5.70
N ILE A 214 -11.09 -14.48 -4.63
CA ILE A 214 -9.98 -13.93 -3.84
C ILE A 214 -9.52 -14.98 -2.84
N GLU A 215 -8.25 -15.36 -2.91
CA GLU A 215 -7.70 -16.39 -2.02
C GLU A 215 -7.53 -15.85 -0.59
N ARG A 216 -6.98 -14.64 -0.44
CA ARG A 216 -6.73 -14.01 0.87
C ARG A 216 -7.34 -12.61 0.96
N ILE A 217 -8.01 -12.33 2.06
CA ILE A 217 -8.51 -11.00 2.39
C ILE A 217 -8.02 -10.65 3.80
N VAL A 218 -7.39 -9.50 3.97
CA VAL A 218 -6.93 -9.02 5.27
C VAL A 218 -7.57 -7.66 5.55
N ILE A 219 -8.44 -7.60 6.57
CA ILE A 219 -9.06 -6.35 7.02
C ILE A 219 -8.20 -5.75 8.13
N SER A 220 -7.63 -4.59 7.88
CA SER A 220 -6.92 -3.84 8.93
C SER A 220 -7.92 -3.07 9.79
N MET A 221 -7.76 -3.14 11.13
CA MET A 221 -8.70 -2.57 12.11
C MET A 221 -7.99 -1.64 13.11
N GLY A 222 -6.91 -1.01 12.69
CA GLY A 222 -6.12 -0.11 13.53
C GLY A 222 -5.57 -0.81 14.78
N ASP A 223 -5.86 -0.26 15.94
CA ASP A 223 -5.41 -0.79 17.24
C ASP A 223 -6.14 -2.08 17.69
N GLU A 224 -7.22 -2.45 16.99
CA GLU A 224 -7.89 -3.74 17.16
C GLU A 224 -7.21 -4.89 16.39
N GLY A 225 -6.12 -4.62 15.67
CA GLY A 225 -5.36 -5.61 14.89
C GLY A 225 -5.93 -5.86 13.51
N ALA A 226 -6.22 -7.12 13.17
CA ALA A 226 -6.73 -7.46 11.85
C ALA A 226 -7.72 -8.65 11.91
N PHE A 227 -8.51 -8.77 10.86
CA PHE A 227 -9.33 -9.95 10.59
C PHE A 227 -9.00 -10.45 9.19
N ALA A 228 -8.81 -11.76 9.02
CA ALA A 228 -8.41 -12.31 7.74
C ALA A 228 -9.24 -13.52 7.33
N LYS A 229 -9.37 -13.71 6.01
CA LYS A 229 -9.89 -14.91 5.36
C LYS A 229 -8.79 -15.48 4.47
N HIS A 230 -8.59 -16.80 4.51
CA HIS A 230 -7.81 -17.55 3.54
C HIS A 230 -8.61 -18.79 3.15
N PHE A 231 -9.12 -18.83 1.93
CA PHE A 231 -10.13 -19.77 1.47
C PHE A 231 -11.33 -19.81 2.42
N ASP A 232 -11.59 -20.94 3.06
CA ASP A 232 -12.71 -21.15 4.00
C ASP A 232 -12.35 -20.91 5.47
N LYS A 233 -11.08 -20.55 5.76
CA LYS A 233 -10.58 -20.29 7.10
C LYS A 233 -10.61 -18.80 7.42
N PHE A 234 -10.93 -18.49 8.66
CA PHE A 234 -10.96 -17.13 9.19
C PHE A 234 -10.03 -17.02 10.38
N TYR A 235 -9.38 -15.86 10.48
CA TYR A 235 -8.39 -15.58 11.52
C TYR A 235 -8.67 -14.24 12.18
N ARG A 236 -8.60 -14.21 13.50
CA ARG A 236 -8.53 -12.97 14.29
C ARG A 236 -7.08 -12.73 14.68
N VAL A 237 -6.57 -11.54 14.37
CA VAL A 237 -5.21 -11.12 14.74
C VAL A 237 -5.31 -10.10 15.86
N MET A 238 -4.76 -10.42 17.01
CA MET A 238 -4.70 -9.55 18.17
C MET A 238 -3.29 -8.99 18.33
N ILE A 239 -3.18 -7.68 18.43
CA ILE A 239 -1.90 -6.98 18.54
C ILE A 239 -1.73 -6.35 19.93
N PRO A 240 -0.49 -6.22 20.43
CA PRO A 240 -0.22 -5.48 21.64
C PRO A 240 -0.42 -3.97 21.45
N LYS A 241 -0.70 -3.25 22.54
CA LYS A 241 -0.72 -1.78 22.51
C LYS A 241 0.68 -1.23 22.34
N ILE A 242 0.83 -0.24 21.47
CA ILE A 242 2.07 0.47 21.20
C ILE A 242 1.90 1.99 21.39
N ALA A 243 3.00 2.68 21.58
CA ALA A 243 3.01 4.15 21.49
C ALA A 243 3.04 4.54 20.01
N VAL A 244 1.96 5.12 19.51
CA VAL A 244 1.85 5.59 18.12
C VAL A 244 2.46 6.98 17.99
N VAL A 245 3.35 7.16 17.02
CA VAL A 245 3.96 8.45 16.66
C VAL A 245 3.27 9.00 15.39
N ASN A 246 3.18 8.17 14.34
CA ASN A 246 2.49 8.52 13.10
C ASN A 246 1.83 7.27 12.49
N PRO A 247 0.50 7.19 12.42
CA PRO A 247 -0.19 6.02 11.86
C PRO A 247 -0.16 5.96 10.32
N VAL A 248 0.22 7.04 9.65
CA VAL A 248 0.26 7.11 8.17
C VAL A 248 1.33 6.17 7.64
N GLY A 249 0.98 5.40 6.60
CA GLY A 249 1.86 4.40 6.00
C GLY A 249 1.87 3.04 6.71
N SER A 250 1.17 2.89 7.85
CA SER A 250 1.08 1.58 8.53
C SER A 250 0.38 0.53 7.66
N GLY A 251 -0.62 0.94 6.86
CA GLY A 251 -1.26 0.06 5.88
C GLY A 251 -0.28 -0.40 4.80
N ASP A 252 0.57 0.49 4.30
CA ASP A 252 1.59 0.19 3.29
C ASP A 252 2.66 -0.75 3.87
N ALA A 253 3.07 -0.53 5.12
CA ALA A 253 3.98 -1.41 5.84
C ALA A 253 3.38 -2.79 6.07
N THR A 254 2.08 -2.87 6.37
CA THR A 254 1.36 -4.15 6.44
C THR A 254 1.38 -4.87 5.10
N VAL A 255 1.11 -4.17 3.99
CA VAL A 255 1.19 -4.73 2.62
C VAL A 255 2.59 -5.26 2.33
N ALA A 256 3.64 -4.52 2.68
CA ALA A 256 5.02 -4.98 2.50
C ALA A 256 5.29 -6.29 3.24
N GLY A 257 4.86 -6.38 4.50
CA GLY A 257 5.01 -7.59 5.31
C GLY A 257 4.25 -8.79 4.77
N LEU A 258 3.01 -8.58 4.35
CA LEU A 258 2.19 -9.63 3.72
C LEU A 258 2.84 -10.11 2.42
N THR A 259 3.31 -9.17 1.57
CA THR A 259 3.96 -9.48 0.29
C THR A 259 5.23 -10.29 0.48
N ASP A 260 6.13 -9.87 1.37
CA ASP A 260 7.39 -10.57 1.66
C ASP A 260 7.16 -11.96 2.25
N ALA A 261 6.21 -12.08 3.19
CA ALA A 261 5.91 -13.36 3.83
C ALA A 261 5.26 -14.36 2.85
N ILE A 262 4.41 -13.90 1.93
CA ILE A 262 3.83 -14.73 0.86
C ILE A 262 4.93 -15.17 -0.10
N GLU A 263 5.80 -14.28 -0.52
CA GLU A 263 6.92 -14.60 -1.42
C GLU A 263 7.85 -15.66 -0.83
N LYS A 264 8.07 -15.61 0.50
CA LYS A 264 8.86 -16.59 1.25
C LYS A 264 8.12 -17.90 1.56
N GLY A 265 6.82 -18.00 1.24
CA GLY A 265 6.02 -19.19 1.46
C GLY A 265 5.74 -19.48 2.95
N PHE A 266 5.59 -18.45 3.77
CA PHE A 266 5.31 -18.60 5.18
C PHE A 266 3.90 -19.15 5.44
N SER A 267 3.66 -19.68 6.65
CA SER A 267 2.32 -20.09 7.09
C SER A 267 1.39 -18.88 7.26
N ASP A 268 0.07 -19.11 7.22
CA ASP A 268 -0.92 -18.04 7.41
C ASP A 268 -0.69 -17.25 8.70
N GLU A 269 -0.37 -17.94 9.79
CA GLU A 269 -0.06 -17.29 11.06
C GLU A 269 1.15 -16.35 10.91
N ALA A 270 2.23 -16.80 10.27
CA ALA A 270 3.44 -16.01 10.11
C ALA A 270 3.22 -14.84 9.12
N ILE A 271 2.46 -15.04 8.04
CA ILE A 271 2.07 -13.98 7.10
C ILE A 271 1.32 -12.87 7.83
N LEU A 272 0.29 -13.23 8.61
CA LEU A 272 -0.53 -12.27 9.35
C LEU A 272 0.26 -11.57 10.45
N LYS A 273 1.12 -12.28 11.17
CA LYS A 273 2.01 -11.67 12.17
C LYS A 273 2.97 -10.68 11.53
N GLN A 274 3.67 -11.05 10.47
CA GLN A 274 4.63 -10.18 9.80
C GLN A 274 3.99 -8.91 9.26
N GLY A 275 2.82 -9.03 8.60
CA GLY A 275 2.07 -7.85 8.13
C GLY A 275 1.74 -6.89 9.27
N ASN A 276 1.20 -7.40 10.38
CA ASN A 276 0.83 -6.57 11.53
C ASN A 276 2.04 -5.98 12.26
N VAL A 277 3.14 -6.74 12.43
CA VAL A 277 4.38 -6.22 13.04
C VAL A 277 4.89 -5.01 12.27
N LEU A 278 4.99 -5.11 10.95
CA LEU A 278 5.53 -4.00 10.14
C LEU A 278 4.60 -2.79 10.16
N GLY A 279 3.28 -3.00 10.16
CA GLY A 279 2.32 -1.92 10.37
C GLY A 279 2.50 -1.22 11.71
N MET A 280 2.71 -1.98 12.78
CA MET A 280 2.97 -1.46 14.13
C MET A 280 4.31 -0.72 14.21
N LEU A 281 5.38 -1.28 13.66
CA LEU A 281 6.70 -0.64 13.64
C LEU A 281 6.66 0.68 12.88
N ASN A 282 6.00 0.74 11.71
CA ASN A 282 5.84 2.00 11.00
C ASN A 282 5.03 3.02 11.79
N ALA A 283 3.98 2.61 12.53
CA ALA A 283 3.20 3.51 13.38
C ALA A 283 4.01 4.15 14.51
N GLN A 284 5.12 3.55 14.92
CA GLN A 284 6.04 4.07 15.94
C GLN A 284 7.06 5.07 15.37
N GLU A 285 7.10 5.24 14.05
CA GLU A 285 8.04 6.12 13.36
C GLU A 285 7.41 7.45 12.94
N ALA A 286 8.23 8.49 12.87
CA ALA A 286 7.78 9.80 12.38
C ALA A 286 7.69 9.86 10.84
N THR A 287 8.34 8.91 10.15
CA THR A 287 8.46 8.88 8.69
C THR A 287 7.72 7.69 8.12
N THR A 288 6.88 7.91 7.12
CA THR A 288 6.18 6.85 6.37
C THR A 288 7.17 6.00 5.56
N GLY A 289 6.87 4.71 5.40
CA GLY A 289 7.71 3.79 4.66
C GLY A 289 9.07 3.53 5.31
N TYR A 290 9.14 3.63 6.65
CA TYR A 290 10.30 3.30 7.45
C TYR A 290 9.88 2.46 8.66
N VAL A 291 10.72 1.51 9.06
CA VAL A 291 10.56 0.67 10.25
C VAL A 291 11.89 0.48 10.96
N GLU A 292 11.88 0.56 12.30
CA GLU A 292 13.00 0.17 13.13
C GLU A 292 12.89 -1.32 13.51
N LEU A 293 13.71 -2.15 12.87
CA LEU A 293 13.60 -3.61 12.98
C LEU A 293 14.10 -4.18 14.33
N ALA A 294 14.76 -3.39 15.17
CA ALA A 294 15.27 -3.88 16.46
C ALA A 294 14.16 -4.48 17.34
N ASN A 295 12.94 -3.95 17.24
CA ASN A 295 11.79 -4.43 18.02
C ASN A 295 10.92 -5.47 17.29
N TYR A 296 11.31 -5.89 16.08
CA TYR A 296 10.51 -6.79 15.24
C TYR A 296 10.15 -8.08 15.98
N GLN A 297 11.14 -8.83 16.47
CA GLN A 297 10.91 -10.13 17.10
C GLN A 297 10.06 -9.98 18.38
N THR A 298 10.29 -8.95 19.17
CA THR A 298 9.51 -8.70 20.39
C THR A 298 8.03 -8.49 20.09
N LEU A 299 7.70 -7.72 19.05
CA LEU A 299 6.31 -7.51 18.64
C LEU A 299 5.72 -8.76 17.98
N PHE A 300 6.50 -9.45 17.14
CA PHE A 300 6.08 -10.68 16.47
C PHE A 300 5.61 -11.75 17.46
N ASP A 301 6.35 -11.94 18.56
CA ASP A 301 6.03 -12.94 19.59
C ASP A 301 4.79 -12.56 20.42
N GLN A 302 4.46 -11.27 20.51
CA GLN A 302 3.28 -10.78 21.24
C GLN A 302 1.99 -10.83 20.41
N ILE A 303 2.08 -10.89 19.08
CA ILE A 303 0.91 -11.00 18.22
C ILE A 303 0.34 -12.42 18.32
N LYS A 304 -0.97 -12.50 18.54
CA LYS A 304 -1.71 -13.76 18.54
C LYS A 304 -2.59 -13.85 17.30
N VAL A 305 -2.57 -15.00 16.65
CA VAL A 305 -3.44 -15.32 15.52
C VAL A 305 -4.28 -16.52 15.92
N GLU A 306 -5.59 -16.36 15.89
CA GLU A 306 -6.54 -17.42 16.25
C GLU A 306 -7.42 -17.73 15.05
N GLU A 307 -7.49 -19.00 14.67
CA GLU A 307 -8.50 -19.48 13.70
C GLU A 307 -9.86 -19.48 14.42
N VAL A 308 -10.87 -18.83 13.82
CA VAL A 308 -12.15 -18.53 14.45
C VAL A 308 -13.33 -19.07 13.62
#